data_f2a01389a217627e9abc7ded9a987071
#
_entry.id   f2a01389a217627e9abc7ded9a987071
#
_cell.length_a   1.000
_cell.length_b   1.000
_cell.length_c   1.000
_cell.angle_alpha   90.00
_cell.angle_beta   90.00
_cell.angle_gamma   90.00
#
_symmetry.space_group_name_H-M   'P 1'
#
loop_
_entity.id
_entity.type
_entity.pdbx_description
1 polymer ?
#
loop_
_entity_poly.entity_id
_entity_poly.type
_entity_poly.pdbx_seq_one_letter_code
_entity_poly.pdbx_strand_id
1 'polypeptide(L)'
;RQRQMCIRDRVYMMPIGNGDLTKVLDALVEDAHREGEPFCLLGICSGMCSELEAFMPGKFQFTADRDYADYLYLRTDLATLAGKKFQSKRNHVNKFKRTYNYEYTPITPDRIQECLDLEAEWCKANNCDQHEGTGNERRALVYALHNFEELGLTGGILHVDGKIAAFTFGMPIN
;
A
#
# COMPACT_ATOMS: atom_id res chain seq x y z
N ARG A 1 29.12 5.43 -1.32
CA ARG A 1 28.33 6.35 -2.17
C ARG A 1 26.92 6.36 -1.58
N GLN A 2 26.60 7.37 -0.80
CA GLN A 2 25.24 7.65 -0.38
C GLN A 2 24.42 7.88 -1.64
N ARG A 3 23.40 7.06 -1.87
CA ARG A 3 22.32 7.39 -2.79
C ARG A 3 21.62 8.60 -2.20
N GLN A 4 21.80 9.76 -2.79
CA GLN A 4 20.85 10.84 -2.63
C GLN A 4 19.55 10.33 -3.26
N MET A 5 18.65 9.84 -2.41
CA MET A 5 17.26 9.74 -2.78
C MET A 5 16.80 11.18 -3.00
N CYS A 6 16.40 11.50 -4.22
CA CYS A 6 15.86 12.80 -4.57
C CYS A 6 14.57 13.03 -3.78
N ILE A 7 14.69 13.63 -2.60
CA ILE A 7 13.59 13.98 -1.68
C ILE A 7 12.79 15.18 -2.21
N ARG A 8 13.18 15.74 -3.37
CA ARG A 8 12.53 16.91 -3.99
C ARG A 8 11.81 16.62 -5.29
N ASP A 9 12.01 15.45 -5.90
CA ASP A 9 11.38 15.15 -7.17
C ASP A 9 9.95 14.69 -6.92
N ARG A 10 8.97 15.39 -7.47
CA ARG A 10 7.59 14.88 -7.52
C ARG A 10 7.59 13.60 -8.34
N VAL A 11 7.28 12.52 -7.67
CA VAL A 11 7.14 11.22 -8.30
C VAL A 11 5.67 10.89 -8.39
N TYR A 12 5.21 10.58 -9.58
CA TYR A 12 3.82 10.20 -9.83
C TYR A 12 3.71 8.68 -9.81
N MET A 13 2.62 8.18 -9.24
CA MET A 13 2.27 6.76 -9.39
C MET A 13 1.68 6.52 -10.77
N MET A 14 1.91 5.31 -11.33
CA MET A 14 1.25 4.93 -12.58
C MET A 14 -0.27 5.07 -12.42
N PRO A 15 -0.96 5.82 -13.29
CA PRO A 15 -2.40 5.98 -13.22
C PRO A 15 -3.14 4.65 -13.33
N ILE A 16 -4.15 4.45 -12.50
CA ILE A 16 -5.00 3.25 -12.50
C ILE A 16 -6.43 3.69 -12.81
N GLY A 17 -7.10 3.01 -13.73
CA GLY A 17 -8.48 3.28 -14.09
C GLY A 17 -8.77 3.09 -15.58
N ASN A 18 -9.98 3.43 -15.98
CA ASN A 18 -10.50 3.23 -17.35
C ASN A 18 -10.51 4.52 -18.17
N GLY A 19 -9.68 5.50 -17.81
CA GLY A 19 -9.59 6.80 -18.49
C GLY A 19 -8.69 6.75 -19.73
N ASP A 20 -8.63 7.89 -20.43
CA ASP A 20 -7.67 8.12 -21.51
C ASP A 20 -6.28 8.35 -20.90
N LEU A 21 -5.45 7.31 -20.92
CA LEU A 21 -4.10 7.33 -20.35
C LEU A 21 -3.24 8.46 -20.94
N THR A 22 -3.43 8.76 -22.23
CA THR A 22 -2.75 9.85 -22.93
C THR A 22 -2.96 11.18 -22.21
N LYS A 23 -4.22 11.55 -22.03
CA LYS A 23 -4.57 12.83 -21.40
C LYS A 23 -4.08 12.92 -19.97
N VAL A 24 -4.10 11.78 -19.25
CA VAL A 24 -3.61 11.73 -17.87
C VAL A 24 -2.10 11.93 -17.84
N LEU A 25 -1.35 11.24 -18.69
CA LEU A 25 0.11 11.39 -18.77
C LEU A 25 0.52 12.79 -19.21
N ASP A 26 -0.15 13.37 -20.21
CA ASP A 26 0.10 14.75 -20.64
C ASP A 26 -0.11 15.73 -19.48
N ALA A 27 -1.20 15.58 -18.72
CA ALA A 27 -1.46 16.42 -17.56
C ALA A 27 -0.41 16.28 -16.45
N LEU A 28 0.09 15.05 -16.20
CA LEU A 28 1.14 14.80 -15.23
C LEU A 28 2.50 15.39 -15.69
N VAL A 29 2.80 15.29 -16.99
CA VAL A 29 4.00 15.90 -17.58
C VAL A 29 3.94 17.42 -17.48
N GLU A 30 2.78 18.02 -17.78
CA GLU A 30 2.58 19.47 -17.62
C GLU A 30 2.72 19.92 -16.17
N ASP A 31 2.20 19.13 -15.24
CA ASP A 31 2.33 19.42 -13.80
C ASP A 31 3.79 19.36 -13.35
N ALA A 32 4.53 18.33 -13.75
CA ALA A 32 5.97 18.23 -13.47
C ALA A 32 6.75 19.44 -14.03
N HIS A 33 6.49 19.81 -15.28
CA HIS A 33 7.14 20.98 -15.91
C HIS A 33 6.81 22.29 -15.20
N ARG A 34 5.56 22.47 -14.77
CA ARG A 34 5.13 23.66 -14.03
C ARG A 34 5.88 23.81 -12.70
N GLU A 35 6.16 22.70 -12.04
CA GLU A 35 6.91 22.67 -10.79
C GLU A 35 8.44 22.71 -10.98
N GLY A 36 8.91 22.65 -12.25
CA GLY A 36 10.33 22.66 -12.59
C GLY A 36 11.06 21.35 -12.29
N GLU A 37 10.33 20.24 -12.18
CA GLU A 37 10.85 18.93 -11.83
C GLU A 37 10.85 17.98 -13.02
N PRO A 38 11.77 17.01 -13.11
CA PRO A 38 11.71 15.97 -14.11
C PRO A 38 10.49 15.08 -13.91
N PHE A 39 9.82 14.71 -15.00
CA PHE A 39 8.72 13.77 -14.95
C PHE A 39 9.22 12.37 -14.60
N CYS A 40 8.73 11.81 -13.50
CA CYS A 40 9.10 10.48 -13.00
C CYS A 40 7.85 9.70 -12.59
N LEU A 41 7.74 8.45 -13.08
CA LEU A 41 6.68 7.50 -12.70
C LEU A 41 7.24 6.36 -11.85
N LEU A 42 6.51 5.98 -10.82
CA LEU A 42 6.76 4.78 -10.00
C LEU A 42 5.62 3.75 -10.14
N GLY A 43 5.87 2.54 -9.69
CA GLY A 43 4.86 1.47 -9.65
C GLY A 43 4.55 0.87 -11.02
N ILE A 44 5.52 0.93 -11.95
CA ILE A 44 5.34 0.43 -13.31
C ILE A 44 5.76 -1.05 -13.36
N CYS A 45 4.83 -1.92 -13.71
CA CYS A 45 5.14 -3.32 -13.98
C CYS A 45 5.61 -3.52 -15.44
N SER A 46 6.24 -4.65 -15.72
CA SER A 46 6.82 -4.92 -17.04
C SER A 46 5.82 -4.83 -18.21
N GLY A 47 4.55 -5.19 -17.99
CA GLY A 47 3.49 -5.03 -19.00
C GLY A 47 3.25 -3.55 -19.34
N MET A 48 3.16 -2.70 -18.32
CA MET A 48 2.96 -1.26 -18.46
C MET A 48 4.14 -0.56 -19.17
N CYS A 49 5.37 -1.06 -19.01
CA CYS A 49 6.52 -0.54 -19.75
C CYS A 49 6.30 -0.60 -21.27
N SER A 50 5.76 -1.72 -21.75
CA SER A 50 5.47 -1.91 -23.18
C SER A 50 4.37 -0.98 -23.67
N GLU A 51 3.36 -0.73 -22.87
CA GLU A 51 2.27 0.22 -23.16
C GLU A 51 2.79 1.66 -23.23
N LEU A 52 3.59 2.07 -22.23
CA LEU A 52 4.21 3.40 -22.20
C LEU A 52 5.15 3.62 -23.38
N GLU A 53 5.96 2.62 -23.75
CA GLU A 53 6.86 2.71 -24.89
C GLU A 53 6.10 2.79 -26.22
N ALA A 54 4.99 2.06 -26.35
CA ALA A 54 4.13 2.16 -27.53
C ALA A 54 3.44 3.52 -27.62
N PHE A 55 3.13 4.11 -26.48
CA PHE A 55 2.44 5.38 -26.36
C PHE A 55 3.34 6.59 -26.63
N MET A 56 4.53 6.62 -26.05
CA MET A 56 5.54 7.68 -26.22
C MET A 56 6.92 7.08 -26.54
N PRO A 57 7.17 6.62 -27.78
CA PRO A 57 8.38 5.88 -28.14
C PRO A 57 9.66 6.68 -27.83
N GLY A 58 10.59 6.05 -27.13
CA GLY A 58 11.89 6.62 -26.79
C GLY A 58 11.86 7.80 -25.81
N LYS A 59 10.73 8.04 -25.13
CA LYS A 59 10.59 9.12 -24.14
C LYS A 59 10.90 8.68 -22.73
N PHE A 60 10.83 7.38 -22.44
CA PHE A 60 11.04 6.83 -21.10
C PHE A 60 12.35 6.08 -20.98
N GLN A 61 13.00 6.24 -19.85
CA GLN A 61 14.08 5.37 -19.40
C GLN A 61 13.55 4.54 -18.23
N PHE A 62 13.48 3.22 -18.40
CA PHE A 62 13.00 2.30 -17.35
C PHE A 62 14.16 1.79 -16.51
N THR A 63 14.01 1.86 -15.18
CA THR A 63 14.97 1.32 -14.23
C THR A 63 14.25 0.37 -13.28
N ALA A 64 14.66 -0.90 -13.26
CA ALA A 64 14.11 -1.86 -12.32
C ALA A 64 14.73 -1.66 -10.94
N ASP A 65 13.90 -1.51 -9.92
CA ASP A 65 14.34 -1.45 -8.54
C ASP A 65 13.62 -2.53 -7.71
N ARG A 66 14.41 -3.46 -7.18
CA ARG A 66 13.91 -4.60 -6.41
C ARG A 66 13.31 -4.19 -5.08
N ASP A 67 13.75 -3.08 -4.51
CA ASP A 67 13.29 -2.61 -3.21
C ASP A 67 11.84 -2.12 -3.24
N TYR A 68 11.33 -1.80 -4.45
CA TYR A 68 9.92 -1.42 -4.70
C TYR A 68 9.05 -2.59 -5.17
N ALA A 69 9.56 -3.83 -5.13
CA ALA A 69 8.78 -4.97 -5.59
C ALA A 69 7.76 -5.42 -4.54
N ASP A 70 6.49 -5.50 -4.94
CA ASP A 70 5.40 -5.99 -4.11
C ASP A 70 5.37 -7.52 -4.03
N TYR A 71 4.85 -8.04 -2.94
CA TYR A 71 4.58 -9.46 -2.76
C TYR A 71 3.20 -9.80 -3.32
N LEU A 72 3.16 -10.59 -4.40
CA LEU A 72 1.93 -11.08 -4.98
C LEU A 72 1.61 -12.48 -4.49
N TYR A 73 0.39 -12.68 -4.02
CA TYR A 73 -0.12 -13.96 -3.56
C TYR A 73 -1.46 -14.29 -4.22
N LEU A 74 -1.67 -15.54 -4.55
CA LEU A 74 -3.00 -16.00 -4.91
C LEU A 74 -3.90 -15.98 -3.68
N ARG A 75 -5.12 -15.46 -3.84
CA ARG A 75 -6.14 -15.45 -2.76
C ARG A 75 -6.34 -16.84 -2.16
N THR A 76 -6.41 -17.87 -3.00
CA THR A 76 -6.56 -19.27 -2.58
C THR A 76 -5.39 -19.75 -1.73
N ASP A 77 -4.16 -19.35 -2.07
CA ASP A 77 -2.97 -19.70 -1.29
C ASP A 77 -3.03 -19.11 0.11
N LEU A 78 -3.40 -17.83 0.24
CA LEU A 78 -3.50 -17.18 1.55
C LEU A 78 -4.69 -17.67 2.37
N ALA A 79 -5.83 -17.95 1.73
CA ALA A 79 -7.03 -18.42 2.42
C ALA A 79 -6.86 -19.83 2.99
N THR A 80 -6.19 -20.72 2.27
CA THR A 80 -6.05 -22.13 2.66
C THR A 80 -4.71 -22.45 3.32
N LEU A 81 -3.67 -21.67 2.99
CA LEU A 81 -2.28 -21.95 3.34
C LEU A 81 -1.87 -23.39 2.99
N ALA A 82 -2.41 -23.95 1.90
CA ALA A 82 -2.19 -25.32 1.51
C ALA A 82 -0.74 -25.58 1.04
N GLY A 83 -0.29 -26.81 1.20
CA GLY A 83 1.03 -27.26 0.72
C GLY A 83 2.16 -27.01 1.71
N LYS A 84 3.32 -27.61 1.37
CA LYS A 84 4.54 -27.62 2.22
C LYS A 84 5.13 -26.21 2.39
N LYS A 85 5.07 -25.37 1.34
CA LYS A 85 5.60 -23.99 1.37
C LYS A 85 4.96 -23.10 2.45
N PHE A 86 3.72 -23.40 2.84
CA PHE A 86 3.00 -22.63 3.86
C PHE A 86 2.94 -23.31 5.24
N GLN A 87 3.63 -24.42 5.45
CA GLN A 87 3.55 -25.16 6.72
C GLN A 87 3.93 -24.29 7.93
N SER A 88 5.00 -23.51 7.85
CA SER A 88 5.40 -22.59 8.93
C SER A 88 4.30 -21.57 9.25
N LYS A 89 3.73 -20.95 8.22
CA LYS A 89 2.63 -19.96 8.40
C LYS A 89 1.40 -20.62 9.04
N ARG A 90 0.99 -21.82 8.57
CA ARG A 90 -0.10 -22.58 9.21
C ARG A 90 0.18 -22.89 10.68
N ASN A 91 1.41 -23.27 11.01
CA ASN A 91 1.77 -23.57 12.40
C ASN A 91 1.64 -22.32 13.29
N HIS A 92 2.05 -21.15 12.81
CA HIS A 92 1.86 -19.88 13.52
C HIS A 92 0.37 -19.55 13.71
N VAL A 93 -0.42 -19.64 12.65
CA VAL A 93 -1.88 -19.40 12.73
C VAL A 93 -2.54 -20.39 13.69
N ASN A 94 -2.20 -21.68 13.61
CA ASN A 94 -2.78 -22.69 14.49
C ASN A 94 -2.35 -22.51 15.95
N LYS A 95 -1.10 -22.08 16.19
CA LYS A 95 -0.63 -21.74 17.53
C LYS A 95 -1.42 -20.55 18.08
N PHE A 96 -1.57 -19.48 17.31
CA PHE A 96 -2.36 -18.32 17.69
C PHE A 96 -3.79 -18.71 18.08
N LYS A 97 -4.49 -19.43 17.20
CA LYS A 97 -5.87 -19.90 17.42
C LYS A 97 -6.06 -20.74 18.69
N ARG A 98 -5.03 -21.46 19.11
CA ARG A 98 -5.09 -22.29 20.35
C ARG A 98 -4.70 -21.51 21.60
N THR A 99 -3.94 -20.43 21.44
CA THR A 99 -3.36 -19.69 22.57
C THR A 99 -4.25 -18.55 23.02
N TYR A 100 -4.93 -17.90 22.06
CA TYR A 100 -5.66 -16.66 22.32
C TYR A 100 -7.15 -16.82 22.10
N ASN A 101 -7.94 -16.16 22.93
CA ASN A 101 -9.35 -15.91 22.65
C ASN A 101 -9.42 -14.71 21.70
N TYR A 102 -9.76 -14.96 20.43
CA TYR A 102 -9.73 -13.95 19.39
C TYR A 102 -11.07 -13.83 18.68
N GLU A 103 -11.36 -12.64 18.21
CA GLU A 103 -12.49 -12.32 17.36
C GLU A 103 -12.02 -11.51 16.15
N TYR A 104 -12.55 -11.85 14.98
CA TYR A 104 -12.31 -11.08 13.76
C TYR A 104 -13.62 -10.46 13.28
N THR A 105 -13.62 -9.14 13.10
CA THR A 105 -14.80 -8.37 12.69
C THR A 105 -14.45 -7.46 11.53
N PRO A 106 -15.42 -7.14 10.64
CA PRO A 106 -15.19 -6.13 9.59
C PRO A 106 -14.91 -4.75 10.19
N ILE A 107 -14.15 -3.93 9.47
CA ILE A 107 -14.08 -2.50 9.74
C ILE A 107 -15.39 -1.88 9.28
N THR A 108 -16.03 -1.16 10.19
CA THR A 108 -17.24 -0.36 9.94
C THR A 108 -16.97 1.08 10.38
N PRO A 109 -17.72 2.09 9.88
CA PRO A 109 -17.46 3.50 10.20
C PRO A 109 -17.38 3.81 11.69
N ASP A 110 -18.20 3.16 12.51
CA ASP A 110 -18.21 3.30 13.97
C ASP A 110 -16.98 2.71 14.65
N ARG A 111 -16.20 1.88 13.91
CA ARG A 111 -15.00 1.20 14.44
C ARG A 111 -13.68 1.81 13.94
N ILE A 112 -13.74 2.81 13.08
CA ILE A 112 -12.54 3.47 12.56
C ILE A 112 -11.70 4.09 13.67
N GLN A 113 -12.35 4.64 14.70
CA GLN A 113 -11.63 5.28 15.81
C GLN A 113 -10.74 4.29 16.57
N GLU A 114 -11.18 3.04 16.79
CA GLU A 114 -10.31 2.05 17.46
C GLU A 114 -9.09 1.66 16.62
N CYS A 115 -9.20 1.70 15.27
CA CYS A 115 -8.06 1.49 14.38
C CYS A 115 -7.07 2.66 14.48
N LEU A 116 -7.57 3.90 14.52
CA LEU A 116 -6.76 5.11 14.69
C LEU A 116 -6.05 5.14 16.04
N ASP A 117 -6.73 4.70 17.09
CA ASP A 117 -6.15 4.64 18.45
C ASP A 117 -5.02 3.61 18.52
N LEU A 118 -5.22 2.41 17.94
CA LEU A 118 -4.16 1.40 17.86
C LEU A 118 -2.95 1.90 17.04
N GLU A 119 -3.21 2.57 15.91
CA GLU A 119 -2.15 3.16 15.09
C GLU A 119 -1.35 4.20 15.89
N ALA A 120 -2.04 5.08 16.61
CA ALA A 120 -1.40 6.11 17.43
C ALA A 120 -0.54 5.51 18.55
N GLU A 121 -1.03 4.45 19.20
CA GLU A 121 -0.25 3.71 20.21
C GLU A 121 1.00 3.08 19.60
N TRP A 122 0.85 2.41 18.45
CA TRP A 122 1.96 1.79 17.73
C TRP A 122 2.99 2.82 17.28
N CYS A 123 2.53 3.92 16.73
CA CYS A 123 3.39 5.01 16.27
C CYS A 123 4.18 5.64 17.44
N LYS A 124 3.54 5.86 18.57
CA LYS A 124 4.21 6.34 19.78
C LYS A 124 5.29 5.37 20.28
N ALA A 125 4.99 4.06 20.27
CA ALA A 125 5.92 3.02 20.69
C ALA A 125 7.13 2.88 19.76
N ASN A 126 6.98 3.21 18.48
CA ASN A 126 8.02 3.07 17.44
C ASN A 126 8.65 4.39 17.00
N ASN A 127 8.33 5.52 17.65
CA ASN A 127 8.87 6.86 17.35
C ASN A 127 8.72 7.24 15.86
N CYS A 128 7.53 7.01 15.26
CA CYS A 128 7.28 7.25 13.84
C CYS A 128 7.64 8.66 13.38
N ASP A 129 7.43 9.65 14.23
CA ASP A 129 7.71 11.07 13.93
C ASP A 129 9.20 11.38 13.73
N GLN A 130 10.09 10.45 14.11
CA GLN A 130 11.54 10.60 13.93
C GLN A 130 12.02 10.03 12.59
N HIS A 131 11.17 9.36 11.83
CA HIS A 131 11.48 8.72 10.56
C HIS A 131 10.52 9.19 9.47
N GLU A 132 11.03 9.91 8.49
CA GLU A 132 10.22 10.51 7.41
C GLU A 132 9.35 9.49 6.65
N GLY A 133 9.90 8.32 6.33
CA GLY A 133 9.17 7.26 5.64
C GLY A 133 7.95 6.77 6.43
N THR A 134 8.14 6.48 7.72
CA THR A 134 7.07 6.02 8.62
C THR A 134 6.02 7.11 8.86
N GLY A 135 6.45 8.38 8.94
CA GLY A 135 5.54 9.52 9.06
C GLY A 135 4.66 9.71 7.82
N ASN A 136 5.20 9.46 6.62
CA ASN A 136 4.43 9.51 5.36
C ASN A 136 3.42 8.35 5.28
N GLU A 137 3.84 7.14 5.63
CA GLU A 137 2.97 5.97 5.69
C GLU A 137 1.82 6.18 6.68
N ARG A 138 2.10 6.71 7.86
CA ARG A 138 1.10 7.07 8.87
C ARG A 138 0.07 8.06 8.32
N ARG A 139 0.52 9.12 7.65
CA ARG A 139 -0.40 10.12 7.06
C ARG A 139 -1.32 9.48 6.03
N ALA A 140 -0.80 8.62 5.16
CA ALA A 140 -1.59 7.91 4.17
C ALA A 140 -2.59 6.95 4.83
N LEU A 141 -2.19 6.20 5.86
CA LEU A 141 -3.05 5.29 6.60
C LEU A 141 -4.19 6.04 7.32
N VAL A 142 -3.88 7.11 8.03
CA VAL A 142 -4.87 7.94 8.73
C VAL A 142 -5.85 8.57 7.73
N TYR A 143 -5.35 9.09 6.61
CA TYR A 143 -6.20 9.63 5.55
C TYR A 143 -7.13 8.55 4.97
N ALA A 144 -6.62 7.36 4.72
CA ALA A 144 -7.40 6.25 4.20
C ALA A 144 -8.51 5.82 5.19
N LEU A 145 -8.22 5.74 6.48
CA LEU A 145 -9.21 5.41 7.50
C LEU A 145 -10.31 6.47 7.59
N HIS A 146 -9.97 7.76 7.53
CA HIS A 146 -10.98 8.84 7.54
C HIS A 146 -11.87 8.87 6.29
N ASN A 147 -11.38 8.36 5.16
CA ASN A 147 -12.12 8.31 3.89
C ASN A 147 -12.46 6.86 3.49
N PHE A 148 -12.64 5.98 4.47
CA PHE A 148 -12.75 4.54 4.27
C PHE A 148 -13.86 4.14 3.29
N GLU A 149 -15.04 4.70 3.45
CA GLU A 149 -16.18 4.43 2.56
C GLU A 149 -16.02 5.10 1.20
N GLU A 150 -15.56 6.36 1.18
CA GLU A 150 -15.39 7.12 -0.06
C GLU A 150 -14.35 6.47 -0.98
N LEU A 151 -13.28 5.91 -0.40
CA LEU A 151 -12.25 5.18 -1.13
C LEU A 151 -12.64 3.72 -1.45
N GLY A 152 -13.84 3.28 -1.07
CA GLY A 152 -14.30 1.91 -1.30
C GLY A 152 -13.44 0.85 -0.61
N LEU A 153 -12.85 1.19 0.53
CA LEU A 153 -11.99 0.27 1.26
C LEU A 153 -12.78 -0.83 1.95
N THR A 154 -12.17 -1.99 2.08
CA THR A 154 -12.68 -3.10 2.87
C THR A 154 -11.58 -3.62 3.79
N GLY A 155 -11.95 -4.09 4.98
CA GLY A 155 -10.95 -4.54 5.93
C GLY A 155 -11.55 -5.24 7.13
N GLY A 156 -10.68 -5.64 8.06
CA GLY A 156 -11.09 -6.29 9.29
C GLY A 156 -10.16 -6.00 10.45
N ILE A 157 -10.72 -6.15 11.63
CA ILE A 157 -10.09 -5.92 12.92
C ILE A 157 -9.98 -7.27 13.63
N LEU A 158 -8.84 -7.51 14.19
CA LEU A 158 -8.58 -8.65 15.07
C LEU A 158 -8.53 -8.19 16.52
N HIS A 159 -9.42 -8.72 17.34
CA HIS A 159 -9.39 -8.54 18.80
C HIS A 159 -8.78 -9.77 19.45
N VAL A 160 -8.06 -9.56 20.52
CA VAL A 160 -7.53 -10.60 21.40
C VAL A 160 -7.91 -10.23 22.83
N ASP A 161 -8.61 -11.15 23.51
CA ASP A 161 -9.13 -10.93 24.88
C ASP A 161 -9.93 -9.61 25.01
N GLY A 162 -10.71 -9.28 23.96
CA GLY A 162 -11.57 -8.10 23.91
C GLY A 162 -10.86 -6.78 23.60
N LYS A 163 -9.55 -6.81 23.31
CA LYS A 163 -8.77 -5.64 22.92
C LYS A 163 -8.36 -5.73 21.46
N ILE A 164 -8.35 -4.60 20.76
CA ILE A 164 -7.82 -4.53 19.41
C ILE A 164 -6.32 -4.90 19.41
N ALA A 165 -5.95 -5.83 18.56
CA ALA A 165 -4.58 -6.32 18.44
C ALA A 165 -3.98 -6.03 17.05
N ALA A 166 -4.81 -5.99 16.01
CA ALA A 166 -4.39 -5.68 14.64
C ALA A 166 -5.59 -5.30 13.78
N PHE A 167 -5.34 -4.58 12.71
CA PHE A 167 -6.30 -4.39 11.63
C PHE A 167 -5.60 -4.44 10.27
N THR A 168 -6.37 -4.65 9.23
CA THR A 168 -5.90 -4.60 7.85
C THR A 168 -7.02 -4.11 6.95
N PHE A 169 -6.68 -3.37 5.93
CA PHE A 169 -7.63 -2.96 4.90
C PHE A 169 -6.96 -2.87 3.53
N GLY A 170 -7.76 -2.79 2.51
CA GLY A 170 -7.32 -2.63 1.13
C GLY A 170 -8.48 -2.28 0.23
N MET A 171 -8.18 -2.05 -1.02
CA MET A 171 -9.16 -1.77 -2.07
C MET A 171 -8.95 -2.74 -3.24
N PRO A 172 -10.01 -3.10 -3.98
CA PRO A 172 -9.84 -3.78 -5.24
C PRO A 172 -9.18 -2.83 -6.25
N ILE A 173 -8.23 -3.36 -7.03
CA ILE A 173 -7.63 -2.66 -8.16
C ILE A 173 -8.21 -3.32 -9.42
N ASN A 174 -8.91 -2.55 -10.26
CA ASN A 174 -9.52 -3.00 -11.51
C ASN A 174 -8.53 -2.88 -12.66
#